data_795d822f05cbdecdcad0997cfdf24aad
#
_entry.id   795d822f05cbdecdcad0997cfdf24aad
#
_cell.length_a   1.000
_cell.length_b   1.000
_cell.length_c   1.000
_cell.angle_alpha   90.00
_cell.angle_beta   90.00
_cell.angle_gamma   90.00
#
_symmetry.space_group_name_H-M   'P 1'
#
loop_
_entity.id
_entity.type
_entity.pdbx_description
1 polymer ?
#
loop_
_entity_poly.entity_id
_entity_poly.type
_entity_poly.pdbx_seq_one_letter_code
_entity_poly.pdbx_strand_id
1 'polypeptide(L)'
;MSNTNFGKLDQIRKFVKESKIFIDDDLLTFKNVDDAGVGIFAKKDISEDTIIVKIPKTAIFTAKNCTISNLLDDKDIDGIMGIHLAVLYELFVFKGEKSHWFDYLSFIFEDVLKHNFETKDLYLPPGYWSQQEKDYLKGTLMDVQYQGLKTHDDILSVYIEFVRFAYEWKKDCDLDIPEILQNEYIANLPEADDVDLKEIEKHLLTVNNSFLRFIEIGYVISSRVFEIDSYHQFGLVCIVDLFNHNSNEDIHFESEYEVCEICGKTHCAHLYMSESDNEDGEGVEEESTHEESGEDDDENIEEIDENGADSDDECEIRAIHDIEEGKEIFNTYGQFPNAALLLKYGFVIPNNPHDKVALWNEFDQVVKEIDHLNESDIEERFSWWKDEGISLLEEELDVMEELEDMEEEEDMEEQDDMEEQEDVEEQESEDENNEDSEDEEYEEYEEDGLEEEEIDKETYWKDQIFLDASGEASPYLERLCVILSMNKDQFYTEKLQFNPEKLEDVKAADIKPVLSSALKLLKKIVSKKKLFRIPEETENLPNFSEMNKILLIENDIILRAKENFGLD
;
A
#
# COMPACT_ATOMS: atom_id res chain seq x y z
N MET A 1 6.36 -22.82 24.94
CA MET A 1 5.30 -22.70 23.88
C MET A 1 5.87 -23.04 22.50
N SER A 2 6.54 -24.19 22.32
CA SER A 2 7.42 -24.42 21.15
C SER A 2 7.02 -25.62 20.26
N ASN A 3 5.83 -26.19 20.36
CA ASN A 3 5.44 -27.35 19.56
C ASN A 3 4.17 -27.17 18.71
N THR A 4 3.49 -26.04 18.75
CA THR A 4 2.24 -25.79 18.01
C THR A 4 2.46 -25.21 16.60
N ASN A 5 3.55 -24.46 16.39
CA ASN A 5 3.79 -23.78 15.10
C ASN A 5 4.36 -24.70 13.99
N PHE A 6 5.10 -25.77 14.33
CA PHE A 6 5.60 -26.67 13.29
C PHE A 6 4.51 -27.44 12.54
N GLY A 7 3.41 -27.79 13.22
CA GLY A 7 2.28 -28.46 12.57
C GLY A 7 1.51 -27.59 11.56
N LYS A 8 1.63 -26.28 11.67
CA LYS A 8 0.94 -25.30 10.82
C LYS A 8 1.72 -25.01 9.52
N LEU A 9 3.04 -24.91 9.62
CA LEU A 9 3.90 -24.82 8.44
C LEU A 9 3.78 -26.09 7.58
N ASP A 10 3.51 -27.27 8.19
CA ASP A 10 3.23 -28.50 7.44
C ASP A 10 1.92 -28.41 6.64
N GLN A 11 0.92 -27.66 7.14
CA GLN A 11 -0.36 -27.42 6.46
C GLN A 11 -0.15 -26.52 5.23
N ILE A 12 0.60 -25.41 5.38
CA ILE A 12 0.99 -24.54 4.28
C ILE A 12 1.83 -25.31 3.24
N ARG A 13 2.79 -26.12 3.65
CA ARG A 13 3.60 -26.93 2.74
C ARG A 13 2.79 -27.89 1.90
N LYS A 14 1.68 -28.43 2.45
CA LYS A 14 0.74 -29.25 1.69
C LYS A 14 0.06 -28.42 0.60
N PHE A 15 -0.50 -27.25 0.94
CA PHE A 15 -1.14 -26.32 0.02
C PHE A 15 -0.17 -25.87 -1.09
N VAL A 16 1.03 -25.41 -0.73
CA VAL A 16 2.12 -25.02 -1.64
C VAL A 16 2.40 -26.11 -2.68
N LYS A 17 2.53 -27.36 -2.22
CA LYS A 17 2.78 -28.50 -3.11
C LYS A 17 1.59 -28.82 -4.03
N GLU A 18 0.38 -28.78 -3.51
CA GLU A 18 -0.84 -29.07 -4.27
C GLU A 18 -1.13 -27.98 -5.30
N SER A 19 -0.79 -26.74 -4.99
CA SER A 19 -0.94 -25.55 -5.84
C SER A 19 0.27 -25.31 -6.76
N LYS A 20 1.28 -26.19 -6.75
CA LYS A 20 2.51 -26.10 -7.57
C LYS A 20 3.34 -24.82 -7.35
N ILE A 21 3.21 -24.16 -6.21
CA ILE A 21 4.04 -23.02 -5.84
C ILE A 21 5.47 -23.51 -5.69
N PHE A 22 6.42 -22.88 -6.40
CA PHE A 22 7.84 -23.13 -6.24
C PHE A 22 8.39 -22.28 -5.09
N ILE A 23 9.17 -22.90 -4.22
CA ILE A 23 9.96 -22.23 -3.18
C ILE A 23 11.36 -22.84 -3.23
N ASP A 24 12.39 -22.02 -3.30
CA ASP A 24 13.76 -22.55 -3.20
C ASP A 24 14.07 -22.98 -1.75
N ASP A 25 13.75 -24.22 -1.45
CA ASP A 25 14.00 -24.83 -0.14
C ASP A 25 15.50 -24.92 0.23
N ASP A 26 16.42 -24.75 -0.71
CA ASP A 26 17.87 -24.70 -0.44
C ASP A 26 18.31 -23.31 0.01
N LEU A 27 17.62 -22.28 -0.41
CA LEU A 27 17.90 -20.88 -0.08
C LEU A 27 17.07 -20.36 1.10
N LEU A 28 15.81 -20.81 1.26
CA LEU A 28 14.85 -20.21 2.20
C LEU A 28 14.54 -21.08 3.42
N THR A 29 14.32 -20.45 4.56
CA THR A 29 13.80 -21.09 5.79
C THR A 29 12.81 -20.19 6.51
N PHE A 30 11.80 -20.79 7.13
CA PHE A 30 10.77 -20.11 7.91
C PHE A 30 11.10 -20.16 9.40
N LYS A 31 11.02 -19.03 10.09
CA LYS A 31 11.21 -18.93 11.54
C LYS A 31 10.11 -18.08 12.18
N ASN A 32 9.85 -18.32 13.46
CA ASN A 32 9.02 -17.40 14.25
C ASN A 32 9.86 -16.19 14.61
N VAL A 33 9.30 -15.01 14.40
CA VAL A 33 9.82 -13.72 14.80
C VAL A 33 8.94 -13.19 15.94
N ASP A 34 9.57 -12.71 17.00
CA ASP A 34 8.85 -12.15 18.15
C ASP A 34 8.05 -10.91 17.66
N ASP A 35 6.77 -10.85 18.01
CA ASP A 35 5.80 -9.80 17.66
C ASP A 35 5.45 -9.65 16.15
N ALA A 36 6.14 -10.36 15.23
CA ALA A 36 5.88 -10.30 13.79
C ALA A 36 5.34 -11.62 13.19
N GLY A 37 5.23 -12.69 14.00
CA GLY A 37 4.70 -13.98 13.54
C GLY A 37 5.73 -14.84 12.82
N VAL A 38 5.48 -15.24 11.58
CA VAL A 38 6.42 -16.03 10.77
C VAL A 38 7.17 -15.08 9.85
N GLY A 39 8.49 -15.22 9.79
CA GLY A 39 9.35 -14.54 8.82
C GLY A 39 10.15 -15.53 7.98
N ILE A 40 10.66 -15.07 6.86
CA ILE A 40 11.47 -15.83 5.89
C ILE A 40 12.92 -15.40 6.01
N PHE A 41 13.84 -16.38 6.00
CA PHE A 41 15.26 -16.16 6.24
C PHE A 41 16.12 -16.86 5.21
N ALA A 42 17.23 -16.23 4.81
CA ALA A 42 18.24 -16.84 3.96
C ALA A 42 18.95 -17.98 4.68
N LYS A 43 19.10 -19.15 4.05
CA LYS A 43 19.92 -20.29 4.53
C LYS A 43 21.34 -20.23 4.04
N LYS A 44 21.60 -19.51 2.97
CA LYS A 44 22.88 -19.28 2.30
C LYS A 44 22.83 -17.86 1.75
N ASP A 45 23.97 -17.36 1.32
CA ASP A 45 24.01 -16.11 0.55
C ASP A 45 23.16 -16.26 -0.73
N ILE A 46 22.36 -15.25 -1.01
CA ILE A 46 21.47 -15.16 -2.18
C ILE A 46 21.97 -13.97 -2.99
N SER A 47 22.28 -14.19 -4.26
CA SER A 47 22.71 -13.12 -5.15
C SER A 47 21.53 -12.30 -5.65
N GLU A 48 21.78 -11.07 -5.97
CA GLU A 48 20.90 -10.20 -6.74
C GLU A 48 20.30 -10.92 -7.95
N ASP A 49 19.12 -10.55 -8.40
CA ASP A 49 18.34 -11.15 -9.49
C ASP A 49 17.90 -12.61 -9.30
N THR A 50 18.18 -13.22 -8.14
CA THR A 50 17.78 -14.61 -7.87
C THR A 50 16.28 -14.71 -7.62
N ILE A 51 15.57 -15.47 -8.45
CA ILE A 51 14.16 -15.81 -8.21
C ILE A 51 14.09 -16.86 -7.10
N ILE A 52 13.45 -16.52 -5.99
CA ILE A 52 13.36 -17.37 -4.80
C ILE A 52 12.00 -18.04 -4.60
N VAL A 53 10.93 -17.48 -5.19
CA VAL A 53 9.57 -18.04 -5.18
C VAL A 53 8.91 -17.79 -6.52
N LYS A 54 8.13 -18.78 -7.04
CA LYS A 54 7.24 -18.64 -8.21
C LYS A 54 5.85 -19.11 -7.85
N ILE A 55 4.85 -18.33 -8.18
CA ILE A 55 3.45 -18.58 -7.82
C ILE A 55 2.59 -18.56 -9.09
N PRO A 56 2.05 -19.70 -9.56
CA PRO A 56 1.06 -19.70 -10.63
C PRO A 56 -0.14 -18.81 -10.25
N LYS A 57 -0.61 -17.95 -11.14
CA LYS A 57 -1.78 -17.08 -10.88
C LYS A 57 -3.02 -17.88 -10.47
N THR A 58 -3.15 -19.13 -10.90
CA THR A 58 -4.19 -20.08 -10.43
C THR A 58 -4.05 -20.50 -8.97
N ALA A 59 -2.89 -20.28 -8.34
CA ALA A 59 -2.61 -20.55 -6.93
C ALA A 59 -2.81 -19.32 -6.02
N ILE A 60 -3.25 -18.20 -6.57
CA ILE A 60 -3.57 -16.96 -5.86
C ILE A 60 -5.06 -16.95 -5.52
N PHE A 61 -5.40 -16.65 -4.27
CA PHE A 61 -6.80 -16.53 -3.86
C PHE A 61 -7.38 -15.18 -4.24
N THR A 62 -8.23 -15.16 -5.24
CA THR A 62 -8.90 -13.96 -5.78
C THR A 62 -10.42 -14.15 -5.81
N ALA A 63 -11.17 -13.11 -6.10
CA ALA A 63 -12.61 -13.21 -6.35
C ALA A 63 -12.90 -14.17 -7.53
N LYS A 64 -12.02 -14.21 -8.55
CA LYS A 64 -12.15 -15.08 -9.75
C LYS A 64 -11.83 -16.55 -9.48
N ASN A 65 -10.95 -16.85 -8.50
CA ASN A 65 -10.46 -18.21 -8.22
C ASN A 65 -11.14 -18.91 -7.04
N CYS A 66 -12.07 -18.25 -6.34
CA CYS A 66 -12.73 -18.80 -5.14
C CYS A 66 -13.87 -19.78 -5.48
N THR A 67 -14.33 -20.52 -4.45
CA THR A 67 -15.42 -21.51 -4.63
C THR A 67 -16.76 -20.89 -5.02
N ILE A 68 -16.98 -19.60 -4.73
CA ILE A 68 -18.23 -18.86 -5.05
C ILE A 68 -18.06 -17.89 -6.21
N SER A 69 -16.99 -17.97 -7.01
CA SER A 69 -16.69 -17.02 -8.08
C SER A 69 -17.89 -16.76 -9.01
N ASN A 70 -18.59 -17.79 -9.47
CA ASN A 70 -19.79 -17.62 -10.29
C ASN A 70 -20.90 -16.80 -9.61
N LEU A 71 -21.05 -16.87 -8.27
CA LEU A 71 -22.04 -16.10 -7.53
C LEU A 71 -21.59 -14.64 -7.36
N LEU A 72 -20.29 -14.41 -7.28
CA LEU A 72 -19.70 -13.06 -7.27
C LEU A 72 -19.87 -12.40 -8.64
N ASP A 73 -19.55 -13.12 -9.72
CA ASP A 73 -19.74 -12.64 -11.10
C ASP A 73 -21.21 -12.28 -11.40
N ASP A 74 -22.17 -13.11 -10.92
CA ASP A 74 -23.60 -12.83 -11.07
C ASP A 74 -24.05 -11.54 -10.36
N LYS A 75 -23.29 -11.06 -9.40
CA LYS A 75 -23.55 -9.83 -8.62
C LYS A 75 -22.64 -8.66 -8.99
N ASP A 76 -21.72 -8.87 -9.93
CA ASP A 76 -20.71 -7.88 -10.32
C ASP A 76 -19.85 -7.45 -9.11
N ILE A 77 -19.39 -8.44 -8.32
CA ILE A 77 -18.56 -8.23 -7.12
C ILE A 77 -17.19 -8.81 -7.40
N ASP A 78 -16.17 -7.98 -7.39
CA ASP A 78 -14.78 -8.35 -7.60
C ASP A 78 -13.84 -7.68 -6.58
N GLY A 79 -12.55 -7.68 -6.87
CA GLY A 79 -11.51 -7.04 -6.06
C GLY A 79 -11.55 -7.46 -4.58
N ILE A 80 -11.23 -6.53 -3.71
CA ILE A 80 -11.15 -6.77 -2.25
C ILE A 80 -12.50 -7.14 -1.65
N MET A 81 -13.60 -6.59 -2.15
CA MET A 81 -14.95 -6.93 -1.69
C MET A 81 -15.29 -8.38 -2.02
N GLY A 82 -14.99 -8.83 -3.24
CA GLY A 82 -15.16 -10.21 -3.66
C GLY A 82 -14.34 -11.18 -2.80
N ILE A 83 -13.05 -10.85 -2.54
CA ILE A 83 -12.18 -11.62 -1.65
C ILE A 83 -12.78 -11.71 -0.25
N HIS A 84 -13.28 -10.61 0.32
CA HIS A 84 -13.84 -10.60 1.66
C HIS A 84 -15.05 -11.55 1.78
N LEU A 85 -15.99 -11.46 0.85
CA LEU A 85 -17.16 -12.34 0.83
C LEU A 85 -16.74 -13.81 0.61
N ALA A 86 -15.79 -14.07 -0.30
CA ALA A 86 -15.25 -15.41 -0.54
C ALA A 86 -14.58 -16.00 0.70
N VAL A 87 -13.73 -15.25 1.42
CA VAL A 87 -13.10 -15.69 2.69
C VAL A 87 -14.14 -16.13 3.71
N LEU A 88 -15.25 -15.38 3.84
CA LEU A 88 -16.33 -15.77 4.76
C LEU A 88 -16.95 -17.13 4.39
N TYR A 89 -17.14 -17.41 3.10
CA TYR A 89 -17.68 -18.70 2.66
C TYR A 89 -16.66 -19.83 2.79
N GLU A 90 -15.41 -19.61 2.41
CA GLU A 90 -14.35 -20.62 2.51
C GLU A 90 -14.10 -21.04 3.97
N LEU A 91 -14.02 -20.08 4.88
CA LEU A 91 -13.72 -20.35 6.29
C LEU A 91 -14.91 -20.88 7.09
N PHE A 92 -16.13 -20.43 6.79
CA PHE A 92 -17.29 -20.73 7.65
C PHE A 92 -18.30 -21.71 7.06
N VAL A 93 -18.32 -21.89 5.72
CA VAL A 93 -19.27 -22.79 5.03
C VAL A 93 -18.57 -24.00 4.45
N PHE A 94 -17.55 -23.80 3.62
CA PHE A 94 -16.91 -24.89 2.87
C PHE A 94 -15.88 -25.69 3.68
N LYS A 95 -15.32 -25.20 4.69
CA LYS A 95 -14.38 -25.81 5.66
C LYS A 95 -13.71 -27.14 5.26
N GLY A 96 -12.40 -27.22 5.43
CA GLY A 96 -11.63 -28.44 5.21
C GLY A 96 -11.66 -28.91 3.76
N GLU A 97 -11.89 -30.20 3.52
CA GLU A 97 -11.82 -30.82 2.18
C GLU A 97 -12.82 -30.27 1.15
N LYS A 98 -13.76 -29.43 1.54
CA LYS A 98 -14.72 -28.79 0.64
C LYS A 98 -14.18 -27.53 -0.01
N SER A 99 -13.08 -26.99 0.49
CA SER A 99 -12.41 -25.81 0.00
C SER A 99 -10.94 -26.15 -0.28
N HIS A 100 -10.47 -25.88 -1.51
CA HIS A 100 -9.06 -25.94 -1.83
C HIS A 100 -8.24 -24.94 -1.01
N TRP A 101 -8.84 -23.78 -0.69
CA TRP A 101 -8.21 -22.65 -0.03
C TRP A 101 -8.15 -22.75 1.49
N PHE A 102 -8.90 -23.69 2.10
CA PHE A 102 -9.09 -23.74 3.55
C PHE A 102 -7.77 -23.87 4.33
N ASP A 103 -6.84 -24.70 3.85
CA ASP A 103 -5.56 -24.92 4.53
C ASP A 103 -4.74 -23.62 4.59
N TYR A 104 -4.70 -22.84 3.53
CA TYR A 104 -4.03 -21.54 3.48
C TYR A 104 -4.79 -20.47 4.29
N LEU A 105 -6.08 -20.27 4.01
CA LEU A 105 -6.87 -19.26 4.70
C LEU A 105 -6.96 -19.50 6.20
N SER A 106 -7.10 -20.75 6.64
CA SER A 106 -7.13 -21.07 8.08
C SER A 106 -5.80 -20.81 8.79
N PHE A 107 -4.70 -20.73 8.06
CA PHE A 107 -3.41 -20.35 8.60
C PHE A 107 -3.34 -18.83 8.83
N ILE A 108 -3.65 -18.02 7.83
CA ILE A 108 -3.57 -16.55 7.96
C ILE A 108 -4.65 -15.98 8.88
N PHE A 109 -5.83 -16.62 8.95
CA PHE A 109 -6.95 -16.21 9.83
C PHE A 109 -7.00 -16.98 11.16
N GLU A 110 -5.90 -17.62 11.58
CA GLU A 110 -5.91 -18.49 12.76
C GLU A 110 -6.41 -17.80 14.03
N ASP A 111 -5.95 -16.59 14.29
CA ASP A 111 -6.32 -15.85 15.51
C ASP A 111 -7.78 -15.41 15.43
N VAL A 112 -8.23 -14.94 14.26
CA VAL A 112 -9.64 -14.60 14.01
C VAL A 112 -10.57 -15.81 14.19
N LEU A 113 -10.12 -17.00 13.76
CA LEU A 113 -10.90 -18.24 13.93
C LEU A 113 -11.03 -18.70 15.39
N LYS A 114 -10.16 -18.24 16.30
CA LYS A 114 -10.28 -18.47 17.75
C LYS A 114 -11.33 -17.57 18.39
N HIS A 115 -11.68 -16.47 17.75
CA HIS A 115 -12.67 -15.52 18.25
C HIS A 115 -14.10 -16.01 18.02
N ASN A 116 -14.98 -15.63 18.92
CA ASN A 116 -16.42 -15.91 18.86
C ASN A 116 -17.23 -14.64 19.15
N PHE A 117 -18.55 -14.75 19.17
CA PHE A 117 -19.45 -13.61 19.39
C PHE A 117 -19.34 -12.94 20.77
N GLU A 118 -18.59 -13.52 21.70
CA GLU A 118 -18.35 -12.99 23.07
C GLU A 118 -16.91 -12.46 23.24
N THR A 119 -16.03 -12.67 22.25
CA THR A 119 -14.64 -12.21 22.29
C THR A 119 -14.60 -10.68 22.30
N LYS A 120 -13.87 -10.09 23.25
CA LYS A 120 -13.76 -8.64 23.41
C LYS A 120 -12.50 -8.05 22.79
N ASP A 121 -11.45 -8.84 22.79
CA ASP A 121 -10.13 -8.42 22.31
C ASP A 121 -10.00 -8.83 20.84
N LEU A 122 -10.75 -8.14 19.96
CA LEU A 122 -10.70 -8.31 18.52
C LEU A 122 -9.59 -7.43 17.93
N TYR A 123 -8.99 -7.90 16.85
CA TYR A 123 -8.00 -7.15 16.10
C TYR A 123 -8.70 -6.16 15.15
N LEU A 124 -8.86 -4.93 15.59
CA LEU A 124 -9.66 -3.91 14.89
C LEU A 124 -8.82 -2.69 14.52
N PRO A 125 -9.12 -2.04 13.38
CA PRO A 125 -8.50 -0.77 13.04
C PRO A 125 -8.87 0.33 14.06
N PRO A 126 -8.03 1.36 14.24
CA PRO A 126 -8.21 2.42 15.25
C PRO A 126 -9.57 3.12 15.25
N GLY A 127 -10.24 3.20 14.10
CA GLY A 127 -11.61 3.72 14.01
C GLY A 127 -12.64 3.01 14.88
N TYR A 128 -12.38 1.76 15.26
CA TYR A 128 -13.24 0.93 16.11
C TYR A 128 -12.69 0.74 17.54
N TRP A 129 -11.60 1.40 17.89
CA TRP A 129 -11.08 1.40 19.27
C TRP A 129 -12.00 2.17 20.21
N SER A 130 -11.77 2.01 21.53
CA SER A 130 -12.55 2.73 22.54
C SER A 130 -12.43 4.25 22.41
N GLN A 131 -13.46 4.97 22.84
CA GLN A 131 -13.43 6.44 22.79
C GLN A 131 -12.27 7.01 23.61
N GLN A 132 -11.88 6.35 24.71
CA GLN A 132 -10.75 6.78 25.53
C GLN A 132 -9.42 6.69 24.76
N GLU A 133 -9.18 5.61 24.00
CA GLU A 133 -8.00 5.44 23.15
C GLU A 133 -7.96 6.48 22.02
N LYS A 134 -9.10 6.67 21.34
CA LYS A 134 -9.23 7.71 20.33
C LYS A 134 -8.97 9.13 20.87
N ASP A 135 -9.39 9.41 22.10
CA ASP A 135 -9.17 10.73 22.72
C ASP A 135 -7.67 11.01 22.95
N TYR A 136 -6.84 9.99 23.17
CA TYR A 136 -5.38 10.13 23.22
C TYR A 136 -4.76 10.43 21.85
N LEU A 137 -5.29 9.83 20.78
CA LEU A 137 -4.77 9.95 19.42
C LEU A 137 -5.25 11.21 18.68
N LYS A 138 -6.12 12.01 19.28
CA LYS A 138 -6.60 13.26 18.66
C LYS A 138 -5.46 14.23 18.38
N GLY A 139 -5.41 14.71 17.14
CA GLY A 139 -4.41 15.66 16.66
C GLY A 139 -3.09 15.02 16.22
N THR A 140 -2.96 13.69 16.29
CA THR A 140 -1.87 12.94 15.64
C THR A 140 -2.05 12.93 14.13
N LEU A 141 -1.02 12.50 13.39
CA LEU A 141 -1.07 12.31 11.94
C LEU A 141 -2.25 11.40 11.54
N MET A 142 -2.46 10.32 12.31
CA MET A 142 -3.56 9.38 12.11
C MET A 142 -4.94 10.05 12.13
N ASP A 143 -5.17 11.01 13.03
CA ASP A 143 -6.44 11.72 13.14
C ASP A 143 -6.59 12.82 12.09
N VAL A 144 -5.53 13.60 11.87
CA VAL A 144 -5.58 14.83 11.07
C VAL A 144 -5.55 14.52 9.58
N GLN A 145 -4.62 13.70 9.12
CA GLN A 145 -4.43 13.38 7.70
C GLN A 145 -5.30 12.18 7.30
N TYR A 146 -5.15 11.06 7.97
CA TYR A 146 -5.81 9.82 7.58
C TYR A 146 -7.26 9.66 8.05
N GLN A 147 -7.76 10.55 8.90
CA GLN A 147 -9.08 10.44 9.53
C GLN A 147 -9.36 9.06 10.17
N GLY A 148 -8.31 8.32 10.51
CA GLY A 148 -8.32 6.92 10.92
C GLY A 148 -9.01 6.65 12.26
N LEU A 149 -9.42 7.69 13.00
CA LEU A 149 -10.22 7.56 14.23
C LEU A 149 -11.73 7.53 13.96
N LYS A 150 -12.15 7.68 12.70
CA LYS A 150 -13.56 7.59 12.30
C LYS A 150 -13.92 6.17 11.90
N THR A 151 -15.18 5.80 12.09
CA THR A 151 -15.78 4.65 11.43
C THR A 151 -16.19 5.04 10.00
N HIS A 152 -16.21 4.07 9.11
CA HIS A 152 -16.56 4.29 7.70
C HIS A 152 -17.95 3.72 7.43
N ASP A 153 -18.85 4.56 6.94
CA ASP A 153 -20.24 4.17 6.60
C ASP A 153 -20.24 3.13 5.46
N ASP A 154 -19.22 3.11 4.60
CA ASP A 154 -19.07 2.17 3.49
C ASP A 154 -18.92 0.72 3.98
N ILE A 155 -18.14 0.48 5.04
CA ILE A 155 -17.98 -0.85 5.63
C ILE A 155 -19.33 -1.40 6.12
N LEU A 156 -20.16 -0.54 6.70
CA LEU A 156 -21.50 -0.92 7.13
C LEU A 156 -22.41 -1.24 5.94
N SER A 157 -22.32 -0.46 4.86
CA SER A 157 -23.08 -0.69 3.63
C SER A 157 -22.71 -2.05 3.01
N VAL A 158 -21.42 -2.35 2.90
CA VAL A 158 -20.91 -3.65 2.43
C VAL A 158 -21.41 -4.80 3.32
N TYR A 159 -21.37 -4.66 4.64
CA TYR A 159 -21.91 -5.68 5.55
C TYR A 159 -23.40 -5.95 5.32
N ILE A 160 -24.18 -4.89 5.11
CA ILE A 160 -25.62 -5.00 4.83
C ILE A 160 -25.86 -5.76 3.52
N GLU A 161 -25.13 -5.43 2.48
CA GLU A 161 -25.22 -6.10 1.17
C GLU A 161 -24.83 -7.57 1.27
N PHE A 162 -23.74 -7.91 1.93
CA PHE A 162 -23.27 -9.29 2.10
C PHE A 162 -24.28 -10.13 2.87
N VAL A 163 -24.91 -9.58 3.91
CA VAL A 163 -26.01 -10.26 4.59
C VAL A 163 -27.15 -10.54 3.63
N ARG A 164 -27.55 -9.56 2.81
CA ARG A 164 -28.63 -9.73 1.83
C ARG A 164 -28.31 -10.80 0.79
N PHE A 165 -27.10 -10.77 0.21
CA PHE A 165 -26.66 -11.80 -0.75
C PHE A 165 -26.65 -13.20 -0.10
N ALA A 166 -26.16 -13.34 1.12
CA ALA A 166 -26.14 -14.62 1.79
C ALA A 166 -27.55 -15.21 2.00
N TYR A 167 -28.54 -14.38 2.34
CA TYR A 167 -29.93 -14.83 2.49
C TYR A 167 -30.61 -15.11 1.12
N GLU A 168 -30.29 -14.38 0.08
CA GLU A 168 -30.72 -14.65 -1.29
C GLU A 168 -30.16 -15.99 -1.77
N TRP A 169 -28.86 -16.23 -1.67
CA TRP A 169 -28.22 -17.49 -2.07
C TRP A 169 -28.71 -18.69 -1.26
N LYS A 170 -29.00 -18.52 0.04
CA LYS A 170 -29.66 -19.57 0.84
C LYS A 170 -31.00 -19.96 0.26
N LYS A 171 -31.78 -18.99 -0.21
CA LYS A 171 -33.11 -19.23 -0.77
C LYS A 171 -33.02 -19.84 -2.18
N ASP A 172 -32.12 -19.34 -3.03
CA ASP A 172 -32.13 -19.62 -4.46
C ASP A 172 -31.30 -20.89 -4.83
N CYS A 173 -30.20 -21.16 -4.14
CA CYS A 173 -29.33 -22.33 -4.37
C CYS A 173 -29.04 -23.17 -3.11
N ASP A 174 -29.76 -22.94 -2.00
CA ASP A 174 -29.62 -23.66 -0.71
C ASP A 174 -28.19 -23.61 -0.12
N LEU A 175 -27.42 -22.56 -0.46
CA LEU A 175 -26.10 -22.33 0.10
C LEU A 175 -26.21 -21.90 1.57
N ASP A 176 -25.44 -22.51 2.47
CA ASP A 176 -25.46 -22.14 3.88
C ASP A 176 -24.91 -20.72 4.11
N ILE A 177 -25.47 -20.02 5.09
CA ILE A 177 -25.07 -18.65 5.44
C ILE A 177 -23.88 -18.71 6.40
N PRO A 178 -22.74 -18.04 6.11
CA PRO A 178 -21.66 -17.85 7.07
C PRO A 178 -22.18 -17.32 8.41
N GLU A 179 -21.72 -17.86 9.54
CA GLU A 179 -22.24 -17.47 10.88
C GLU A 179 -22.16 -15.97 11.15
N ILE A 180 -21.16 -15.29 10.60
CA ILE A 180 -20.94 -13.84 10.72
C ILE A 180 -22.03 -13.04 9.99
N LEU A 181 -22.59 -13.58 8.90
CA LEU A 181 -23.64 -12.97 8.10
C LEU A 181 -25.07 -13.40 8.53
N GLN A 182 -25.21 -14.26 9.54
CA GLN A 182 -26.52 -14.67 10.06
C GLN A 182 -27.17 -13.53 10.86
N ASN A 183 -27.84 -12.62 10.16
CA ASN A 183 -28.48 -11.46 10.75
C ASN A 183 -29.88 -11.21 10.12
N GLU A 184 -30.91 -11.77 10.73
CA GLU A 184 -32.29 -11.62 10.26
C GLU A 184 -32.80 -10.17 10.31
N TYR A 185 -32.29 -9.35 11.24
CA TYR A 185 -32.66 -7.93 11.31
C TYR A 185 -32.22 -7.20 10.06
N ILE A 186 -30.96 -7.35 9.68
CA ILE A 186 -30.39 -6.73 8.46
C ILE A 186 -31.05 -7.28 7.20
N ALA A 187 -31.24 -8.60 7.09
CA ALA A 187 -31.87 -9.24 5.94
C ALA A 187 -33.29 -8.75 5.66
N ASN A 188 -33.99 -8.24 6.67
CA ASN A 188 -35.36 -7.73 6.56
C ASN A 188 -35.46 -6.19 6.53
N LEU A 189 -34.31 -5.47 6.48
CA LEU A 189 -34.35 -4.01 6.33
C LEU A 189 -34.95 -3.62 4.97
N PRO A 190 -35.71 -2.50 4.90
CA PRO A 190 -36.15 -1.94 3.62
C PRO A 190 -34.96 -1.57 2.72
N GLU A 191 -35.24 -1.34 1.42
CA GLU A 191 -34.21 -0.88 0.49
C GLU A 191 -33.63 0.48 0.89
N ALA A 192 -32.39 0.75 0.50
CA ALA A 192 -31.42 1.65 1.14
C ALA A 192 -31.81 3.13 1.35
N ASP A 193 -32.78 3.68 0.65
CA ASP A 193 -33.05 5.13 0.66
C ASP A 193 -33.72 5.68 1.94
N ASP A 194 -34.23 4.79 2.81
CA ASP A 194 -34.99 5.17 4.01
C ASP A 194 -34.34 4.73 5.34
N VAL A 195 -33.05 4.32 5.33
CA VAL A 195 -32.43 3.68 6.49
C VAL A 195 -31.37 4.58 7.14
N ASP A 196 -31.51 4.87 8.44
CA ASP A 196 -30.49 5.59 9.21
C ASP A 196 -29.32 4.63 9.56
N LEU A 197 -28.23 4.71 8.79
CA LEU A 197 -27.03 3.86 8.96
C LEU A 197 -26.44 3.99 10.38
N LYS A 198 -26.49 5.16 11.00
CA LYS A 198 -25.96 5.36 12.38
C LYS A 198 -26.77 4.60 13.42
N GLU A 199 -28.08 4.51 13.23
CA GLU A 199 -28.97 3.74 14.12
C GLU A 199 -28.72 2.24 13.97
N ILE A 200 -28.47 1.78 12.73
CA ILE A 200 -28.11 0.39 12.45
C ILE A 200 -26.74 0.06 13.06
N GLU A 201 -25.70 0.84 12.81
CA GLU A 201 -24.37 0.62 13.39
C GLU A 201 -24.46 0.50 14.90
N LYS A 202 -25.13 1.44 15.54
CA LYS A 202 -25.34 1.41 16.99
C LYS A 202 -26.05 0.14 17.45
N HIS A 203 -27.05 -0.33 16.71
CA HIS A 203 -27.74 -1.58 17.01
C HIS A 203 -26.79 -2.78 16.89
N LEU A 204 -26.04 -2.88 15.78
CA LEU A 204 -25.09 -3.97 15.53
C LEU A 204 -24.01 -4.06 16.60
N LEU A 205 -23.45 -2.93 17.01
CA LEU A 205 -22.43 -2.87 18.06
C LEU A 205 -22.95 -3.27 19.45
N THR A 206 -24.26 -3.35 19.66
CA THR A 206 -24.87 -3.72 20.95
C THR A 206 -25.41 -5.15 21.01
N VAL A 207 -25.67 -5.80 19.88
CA VAL A 207 -26.33 -7.11 19.83
C VAL A 207 -25.35 -8.26 20.00
N ASN A 208 -24.31 -8.27 19.20
CA ASN A 208 -23.23 -9.25 19.25
C ASN A 208 -22.02 -8.76 18.45
N ASN A 209 -20.93 -9.52 18.42
CA ASN A 209 -19.71 -9.14 17.72
C ASN A 209 -19.69 -9.55 16.22
N SER A 210 -20.81 -9.93 15.60
CA SER A 210 -20.81 -10.35 14.19
C SER A 210 -20.26 -9.26 13.27
N PHE A 211 -20.73 -8.03 13.43
CA PHE A 211 -20.25 -6.88 12.64
C PHE A 211 -18.77 -6.57 12.93
N LEU A 212 -18.35 -6.57 14.19
CA LEU A 212 -16.94 -6.35 14.54
C LEU A 212 -16.04 -7.48 14.02
N ARG A 213 -16.47 -8.73 14.04
CA ARG A 213 -15.74 -9.86 13.44
C ARG A 213 -15.67 -9.75 11.92
N PHE A 214 -16.70 -9.20 11.29
CA PHE A 214 -16.68 -8.88 9.86
C PHE A 214 -15.59 -7.85 9.56
N ILE A 215 -15.51 -6.77 10.35
CA ILE A 215 -14.47 -5.74 10.23
C ILE A 215 -13.08 -6.34 10.48
N GLU A 216 -12.92 -7.18 11.50
CA GLU A 216 -11.66 -7.86 11.81
C GLU A 216 -11.14 -8.68 10.63
N ILE A 217 -12.02 -9.44 9.97
CA ILE A 217 -11.65 -10.23 8.77
C ILE A 217 -11.25 -9.30 7.62
N GLY A 218 -12.02 -8.25 7.37
CA GLY A 218 -11.70 -7.26 6.34
C GLY A 218 -10.35 -6.58 6.61
N TYR A 219 -10.04 -6.29 7.87
CA TYR A 219 -8.77 -5.70 8.27
C TYR A 219 -7.58 -6.63 8.03
N VAL A 220 -7.72 -7.92 8.33
CA VAL A 220 -6.69 -8.92 7.99
C VAL A 220 -6.52 -9.06 6.48
N ILE A 221 -7.61 -9.02 5.70
CA ILE A 221 -7.54 -9.06 4.24
C ILE A 221 -6.78 -7.84 3.72
N SER A 222 -7.20 -6.63 4.09
CA SER A 222 -6.59 -5.39 3.60
C SER A 222 -5.10 -5.26 3.91
N SER A 223 -4.62 -5.95 4.95
CA SER A 223 -3.20 -5.98 5.31
C SER A 223 -2.37 -7.03 4.57
N ARG A 224 -2.96 -7.85 3.68
CA ARG A 224 -2.31 -9.00 3.01
C ARG A 224 -2.63 -9.15 1.53
N VAL A 225 -3.50 -8.30 0.98
CA VAL A 225 -3.80 -8.31 -0.44
C VAL A 225 -2.66 -7.67 -1.22
N PHE A 226 -2.37 -8.25 -2.38
CA PHE A 226 -1.46 -7.74 -3.39
C PHE A 226 -2.27 -7.43 -4.64
N GLU A 227 -1.87 -6.44 -5.39
CA GLU A 227 -2.30 -6.24 -6.76
C GLU A 227 -1.65 -7.30 -7.64
N ILE A 228 -2.42 -7.90 -8.53
CA ILE A 228 -1.97 -9.05 -9.32
C ILE A 228 -1.88 -8.69 -10.80
N ASP A 229 -3.00 -8.31 -11.39
CA ASP A 229 -3.12 -7.91 -12.80
C ASP A 229 -4.51 -7.31 -13.08
N SER A 230 -4.71 -6.80 -14.29
CA SER A 230 -5.95 -6.16 -14.72
C SER A 230 -7.20 -7.07 -14.68
N TYR A 231 -7.04 -8.40 -14.75
CA TYR A 231 -8.14 -9.37 -14.68
C TYR A 231 -8.44 -9.86 -13.27
N HIS A 232 -7.40 -10.27 -12.52
CA HIS A 232 -7.54 -10.78 -11.16
C HIS A 232 -7.69 -9.67 -10.13
N GLN A 233 -7.25 -8.46 -10.47
CA GLN A 233 -7.18 -7.27 -9.62
C GLN A 233 -6.36 -7.56 -8.36
N PHE A 234 -6.99 -7.86 -7.25
CA PHE A 234 -6.34 -8.15 -5.97
C PHE A 234 -6.39 -9.63 -5.61
N GLY A 235 -5.37 -10.09 -4.86
CA GLY A 235 -5.28 -11.47 -4.38
C GLY A 235 -4.58 -11.62 -3.04
N LEU A 236 -4.89 -12.71 -2.33
CA LEU A 236 -4.10 -13.19 -1.20
C LEU A 236 -3.08 -14.19 -1.73
N VAL A 237 -1.78 -13.87 -1.60
CA VAL A 237 -0.69 -14.63 -2.23
C VAL A 237 0.05 -15.43 -1.17
N CYS A 238 -0.15 -16.75 -1.18
CA CYS A 238 0.48 -17.65 -0.22
C CYS A 238 2.00 -17.57 -0.31
N ILE A 239 2.69 -17.49 0.82
CA ILE A 239 4.13 -17.30 1.00
C ILE A 239 4.55 -15.84 0.92
N VAL A 240 4.08 -15.07 -0.05
CA VAL A 240 4.45 -13.65 -0.20
C VAL A 240 4.00 -12.84 1.03
N ASP A 241 2.83 -13.17 1.57
CA ASP A 241 2.27 -12.58 2.79
C ASP A 241 3.02 -12.95 4.09
N LEU A 242 4.10 -13.73 3.99
CA LEU A 242 4.98 -14.09 5.12
C LEU A 242 6.32 -13.32 5.13
N PHE A 243 6.62 -12.56 4.08
CA PHE A 243 7.74 -11.61 4.13
C PHE A 243 7.32 -10.40 4.96
N ASN A 244 8.06 -10.14 6.03
CA ASN A 244 7.80 -8.99 6.89
C ASN A 244 8.24 -7.69 6.22
N HIS A 245 7.71 -6.57 6.70
CA HIS A 245 8.03 -5.24 6.19
C HIS A 245 9.35 -4.69 6.73
N ASN A 246 10.12 -4.08 5.82
CA ASN A 246 11.18 -3.12 6.14
C ASN A 246 11.09 -1.94 5.14
N SER A 247 11.56 -0.75 5.55
CA SER A 247 11.65 0.39 4.61
C SER A 247 12.73 0.18 3.55
N ASN A 248 13.75 -0.66 3.84
CA ASN A 248 14.71 -1.15 2.88
C ASN A 248 14.34 -2.61 2.62
N GLU A 249 13.71 -2.87 1.50
CA GLU A 249 13.33 -4.20 1.03
C GLU A 249 14.52 -4.98 0.49
N ASP A 250 14.40 -6.30 0.54
CA ASP A 250 15.39 -7.24 -0.02
C ASP A 250 14.87 -7.91 -1.28
N ILE A 251 13.55 -7.77 -1.57
CA ILE A 251 12.87 -8.47 -2.65
C ILE A 251 11.78 -7.62 -3.29
N HIS A 252 11.52 -7.89 -4.58
CA HIS A 252 10.32 -7.42 -5.28
C HIS A 252 9.35 -8.57 -5.55
N PHE A 253 8.06 -8.24 -5.57
CA PHE A 253 6.97 -9.06 -6.08
C PHE A 253 6.65 -8.62 -7.49
N GLU A 254 6.87 -9.50 -8.47
CA GLU A 254 6.69 -9.22 -9.89
C GLU A 254 5.49 -9.97 -10.44
N SER A 255 4.63 -9.29 -11.18
CA SER A 255 3.48 -9.86 -11.88
C SER A 255 3.25 -9.10 -13.17
N GLU A 256 3.06 -9.81 -14.28
CA GLU A 256 2.63 -9.16 -15.52
C GLU A 256 1.21 -8.61 -15.34
N TYR A 257 1.08 -7.27 -15.44
CA TYR A 257 -0.16 -6.57 -15.15
C TYR A 257 -1.14 -6.61 -16.33
N GLU A 258 -0.65 -6.38 -17.56
CA GLU A 258 -1.49 -6.38 -18.76
C GLU A 258 -1.78 -7.79 -19.24
N VAL A 259 -2.96 -8.29 -18.90
CA VAL A 259 -3.42 -9.63 -19.27
C VAL A 259 -4.76 -9.55 -20.01
N CYS A 260 -5.17 -10.67 -20.60
CA CYS A 260 -6.46 -10.77 -21.27
C CYS A 260 -7.63 -10.54 -20.30
N GLU A 261 -8.45 -9.53 -20.53
CA GLU A 261 -9.64 -9.18 -19.72
C GLU A 261 -10.68 -10.31 -19.61
N ILE A 262 -10.63 -11.33 -20.51
CA ILE A 262 -11.60 -12.43 -20.54
C ILE A 262 -11.11 -13.64 -19.73
N CYS A 263 -9.80 -13.94 -19.73
CA CYS A 263 -9.27 -15.17 -19.14
C CYS A 263 -8.03 -14.99 -18.26
N GLY A 264 -7.50 -13.78 -18.12
CA GLY A 264 -6.37 -13.45 -17.25
C GLY A 264 -5.02 -14.02 -17.71
N LYS A 265 -4.86 -14.37 -18.99
CA LYS A 265 -3.61 -14.91 -19.54
C LYS A 265 -2.88 -13.84 -20.33
N THR A 266 -1.55 -13.84 -20.24
CA THR A 266 -0.68 -12.99 -21.06
C THR A 266 -0.77 -13.35 -22.54
N HIS A 267 -0.91 -14.65 -22.87
CA HIS A 267 -1.03 -15.15 -24.23
C HIS A 267 -2.27 -16.03 -24.38
N CYS A 268 -3.25 -15.59 -25.16
CA CYS A 268 -4.45 -16.39 -25.42
C CYS A 268 -5.11 -16.02 -26.76
N ALA A 269 -6.00 -16.89 -27.25
CA ALA A 269 -6.72 -16.67 -28.50
C ALA A 269 -7.63 -15.41 -28.47
N HIS A 270 -8.07 -14.96 -27.31
CA HIS A 270 -8.93 -13.78 -27.17
C HIS A 270 -8.21 -12.49 -27.57
N LEU A 271 -6.91 -12.36 -27.26
CA LEU A 271 -6.10 -11.19 -27.62
C LEU A 271 -5.99 -11.01 -29.14
N TYR A 272 -5.94 -12.12 -29.89
CA TYR A 272 -5.85 -12.10 -31.36
C TYR A 272 -7.21 -11.90 -32.05
N MET A 273 -8.33 -12.10 -31.34
CA MET A 273 -9.68 -11.92 -31.92
C MET A 273 -10.13 -10.45 -31.88
N SER A 274 -9.62 -9.63 -30.95
CA SER A 274 -9.99 -8.21 -30.80
C SER A 274 -9.36 -7.30 -31.86
N GLU A 275 -8.25 -7.70 -32.48
CA GLU A 275 -7.62 -6.93 -33.56
C GLU A 275 -8.32 -7.07 -34.92
N SER A 276 -9.11 -8.14 -35.12
CA SER A 276 -9.77 -8.41 -36.40
C SER A 276 -11.12 -7.72 -36.60
N ASP A 277 -11.75 -7.21 -35.53
CA ASP A 277 -13.09 -6.59 -35.60
C ASP A 277 -13.08 -5.06 -35.84
N ASN A 278 -11.90 -4.43 -35.93
CA ASN A 278 -11.78 -2.98 -36.18
C ASN A 278 -11.51 -2.59 -37.65
N GLU A 279 -11.37 -3.55 -38.58
CA GLU A 279 -11.34 -3.24 -40.01
C GLU A 279 -12.57 -3.87 -40.70
N ASP A 280 -13.42 -2.98 -41.23
CA ASP A 280 -14.56 -3.20 -42.14
C ASP A 280 -15.97 -3.29 -41.54
N GLY A 281 -16.55 -2.10 -41.33
CA GLY A 281 -18.00 -1.95 -41.44
C GLY A 281 -18.44 -1.89 -42.90
N GLU A 282 -18.98 -2.97 -43.47
CA GLU A 282 -20.10 -2.98 -44.43
C GLU A 282 -20.48 -4.43 -44.79
N GLY A 283 -21.73 -4.77 -44.53
CA GLY A 283 -22.22 -6.13 -44.63
C GLY A 283 -22.33 -6.68 -46.06
N VAL A 284 -22.22 -7.99 -46.17
CA VAL A 284 -22.96 -8.83 -47.15
C VAL A 284 -23.14 -10.22 -46.53
N GLU A 285 -24.40 -10.66 -46.43
CA GLU A 285 -24.79 -12.07 -46.25
C GLU A 285 -24.43 -12.87 -47.50
N GLU A 286 -23.76 -14.02 -47.35
CA GLU A 286 -23.98 -15.14 -48.26
C GLU A 286 -23.54 -16.51 -47.70
N GLU A 287 -24.28 -17.50 -48.09
CA GLU A 287 -24.40 -18.88 -47.66
C GLU A 287 -23.15 -19.76 -47.87
N SER A 288 -23.13 -20.79 -47.03
CA SER A 288 -22.30 -22.00 -47.04
C SER A 288 -22.05 -22.68 -48.39
N THR A 289 -20.84 -23.19 -48.64
CA THR A 289 -20.59 -24.55 -49.15
C THR A 289 -19.15 -25.01 -48.87
N HIS A 290 -19.02 -26.27 -48.44
CA HIS A 290 -17.77 -27.03 -48.30
C HIS A 290 -16.97 -27.10 -49.58
N GLU A 291 -15.63 -27.09 -49.49
CA GLU A 291 -14.76 -28.10 -50.10
C GLU A 291 -13.32 -28.01 -49.58
N GLU A 292 -12.75 -29.16 -49.24
CA GLU A 292 -11.38 -29.42 -48.83
C GLU A 292 -10.37 -29.15 -49.95
N SER A 293 -9.22 -28.56 -49.62
CA SER A 293 -7.92 -29.05 -50.17
C SER A 293 -6.78 -28.35 -49.44
N GLY A 294 -5.88 -29.16 -48.89
CA GLY A 294 -4.72 -28.81 -48.14
C GLY A 294 -3.58 -28.21 -48.97
N GLU A 295 -2.65 -27.67 -48.26
CA GLU A 295 -1.20 -27.92 -48.31
C GLU A 295 -0.49 -26.95 -47.37
N ASP A 296 0.29 -27.55 -46.52
CA ASP A 296 1.42 -27.14 -45.71
C ASP A 296 1.97 -25.69 -45.86
N ASP A 297 1.99 -24.95 -44.77
CA ASP A 297 3.12 -24.09 -44.38
C ASP A 297 3.31 -24.18 -42.85
N ASP A 298 4.23 -25.08 -42.47
CA ASP A 298 4.89 -25.14 -41.19
C ASP A 298 5.86 -23.94 -41.08
N GLU A 299 5.57 -22.96 -40.24
CA GLU A 299 6.64 -22.14 -39.65
C GLU A 299 6.22 -21.66 -38.23
N ASN A 300 6.99 -22.13 -37.27
CA ASN A 300 7.15 -21.68 -35.88
C ASN A 300 5.93 -21.73 -34.95
N ILE A 301 5.62 -22.93 -34.50
CA ILE A 301 5.10 -23.13 -33.15
C ILE A 301 6.33 -23.32 -32.26
N GLU A 302 6.69 -22.34 -31.50
CA GLU A 302 7.68 -22.46 -30.42
C GLU A 302 7.24 -23.58 -29.47
N GLU A 303 8.18 -24.40 -29.08
CA GLU A 303 8.01 -25.65 -28.34
C GLU A 303 7.28 -25.37 -27.03
N ILE A 304 6.00 -25.76 -26.93
CA ILE A 304 5.30 -25.88 -25.65
C ILE A 304 6.07 -26.95 -24.87
N ASP A 305 6.72 -26.55 -23.77
CA ASP A 305 7.31 -27.46 -22.81
C ASP A 305 6.26 -28.50 -22.38
N GLU A 306 6.64 -29.78 -22.36
CA GLU A 306 5.74 -30.90 -22.04
C GLU A 306 5.12 -30.82 -20.62
N ASN A 307 5.41 -29.78 -19.83
CA ASN A 307 4.83 -29.50 -18.51
C ASN A 307 3.64 -28.52 -18.55
N GLY A 308 3.36 -27.83 -19.67
CA GLY A 308 2.10 -27.11 -19.90
C GLY A 308 1.84 -25.92 -18.93
N ALA A 309 2.85 -25.41 -18.26
CA ALA A 309 2.79 -24.14 -17.56
C ALA A 309 3.42 -23.07 -18.48
N ASP A 310 2.62 -22.10 -18.88
CA ASP A 310 3.10 -20.89 -19.54
C ASP A 310 3.87 -20.12 -18.46
N SER A 311 5.15 -19.86 -18.67
CA SER A 311 5.99 -19.15 -17.66
C SER A 311 5.48 -17.75 -17.36
N ASP A 312 4.70 -17.19 -18.26
CA ASP A 312 4.18 -15.83 -18.18
C ASP A 312 2.88 -15.71 -17.35
N ASP A 313 2.27 -16.83 -16.93
CA ASP A 313 1.10 -16.85 -16.04
C ASP A 313 1.49 -17.06 -14.55
N GLU A 314 2.73 -16.72 -14.16
CA GLU A 314 3.26 -16.84 -12.80
C GLU A 314 3.64 -15.47 -12.24
N CYS A 315 3.50 -15.31 -10.92
CA CYS A 315 4.11 -14.20 -10.19
C CYS A 315 5.44 -14.68 -9.61
N GLU A 316 6.42 -13.81 -9.53
CA GLU A 316 7.77 -14.13 -9.03
C GLU A 316 8.13 -13.27 -7.82
N ILE A 317 8.99 -13.81 -6.96
CA ILE A 317 9.70 -13.06 -5.93
C ILE A 317 11.18 -13.12 -6.27
N ARG A 318 11.75 -11.95 -6.50
CA ARG A 318 13.15 -11.75 -6.91
C ARG A 318 13.92 -10.97 -5.84
N ALA A 319 15.15 -11.38 -5.56
CA ALA A 319 16.08 -10.61 -4.75
C ALA A 319 16.57 -9.40 -5.54
N ILE A 320 16.53 -8.21 -4.93
CA ILE A 320 16.94 -6.94 -5.58
C ILE A 320 18.36 -6.51 -5.24
N HIS A 321 19.03 -7.25 -4.36
CA HIS A 321 20.44 -7.10 -4.00
C HIS A 321 20.93 -8.38 -3.33
N ASP A 322 22.22 -8.48 -3.05
CA ASP A 322 22.84 -9.61 -2.35
C ASP A 322 22.34 -9.71 -0.90
N ILE A 323 21.86 -10.91 -0.49
CA ILE A 323 21.34 -11.17 0.85
C ILE A 323 22.24 -12.17 1.57
N GLU A 324 22.80 -11.82 2.74
CA GLU A 324 23.70 -12.65 3.53
C GLU A 324 23.00 -13.84 4.20
N GLU A 325 23.72 -14.98 4.36
CA GLU A 325 23.26 -16.15 5.12
C GLU A 325 22.78 -15.78 6.53
N GLY A 326 21.60 -16.24 6.88
CA GLY A 326 20.99 -16.09 8.20
C GLY A 326 20.20 -14.82 8.44
N LYS A 327 20.22 -13.88 7.51
CA LYS A 327 19.37 -12.66 7.56
C LYS A 327 17.90 -12.99 7.33
N GLU A 328 17.00 -12.22 7.93
CA GLU A 328 15.60 -12.16 7.56
C GLU A 328 15.49 -11.42 6.24
N ILE A 329 14.60 -11.87 5.38
CA ILE A 329 14.35 -11.31 4.06
C ILE A 329 13.07 -10.48 4.16
N PHE A 330 13.14 -9.22 3.80
CA PHE A 330 12.05 -8.27 3.92
C PHE A 330 11.46 -7.87 2.57
N ASN A 331 10.16 -7.64 2.56
CA ASN A 331 9.45 -6.93 1.51
C ASN A 331 9.11 -5.51 1.99
N THR A 332 8.87 -4.57 1.08
CA THR A 332 8.23 -3.30 1.44
C THR A 332 6.70 -3.41 1.35
N TYR A 333 6.01 -2.69 2.24
CA TYR A 333 4.56 -2.48 2.15
C TYR A 333 4.25 -1.05 1.65
N GLY A 334 5.30 -0.33 1.21
CA GLY A 334 5.31 1.06 0.80
C GLY A 334 5.99 1.98 1.83
N GLN A 335 6.37 3.14 1.37
CA GLN A 335 7.03 4.19 2.18
C GLN A 335 6.04 4.91 3.10
N PHE A 336 5.42 4.18 4.02
CA PHE A 336 4.36 4.66 4.89
C PHE A 336 4.87 5.11 6.26
N PRO A 337 4.37 6.25 6.80
CA PRO A 337 4.56 6.58 8.20
C PRO A 337 3.86 5.58 9.12
N ASN A 338 4.31 5.46 10.37
CA ASN A 338 3.73 4.55 11.35
C ASN A 338 2.21 4.74 11.57
N ALA A 339 1.70 5.95 11.38
CA ALA A 339 0.26 6.20 11.43
C ALA A 339 -0.50 5.39 10.35
N ALA A 340 0.02 5.33 9.12
CA ALA A 340 -0.56 4.54 8.03
C ALA A 340 -0.30 3.03 8.21
N LEU A 341 0.93 2.65 8.65
CA LEU A 341 1.25 1.24 8.96
C LEU A 341 0.30 0.67 10.03
N LEU A 342 0.01 1.44 11.08
CA LEU A 342 -0.94 1.00 12.10
C LEU A 342 -2.38 0.93 11.56
N LEU A 343 -2.78 1.87 10.72
CA LEU A 343 -4.14 1.88 10.14
C LEU A 343 -4.38 0.73 9.17
N LYS A 344 -3.40 0.39 8.33
CA LYS A 344 -3.56 -0.60 7.25
C LYS A 344 -3.09 -1.99 7.68
N TYR A 345 -2.00 -2.08 8.42
CA TYR A 345 -1.33 -3.34 8.73
C TYR A 345 -1.30 -3.70 10.22
N GLY A 346 -1.65 -2.78 11.13
CA GLY A 346 -1.79 -3.03 12.56
C GLY A 346 -0.51 -3.08 13.37
N PHE A 347 0.60 -2.58 12.85
CA PHE A 347 1.88 -2.55 13.56
C PHE A 347 2.57 -1.18 13.47
N VAL A 348 3.61 -1.01 14.27
CA VAL A 348 4.45 0.20 14.34
C VAL A 348 5.90 -0.24 14.40
N ILE A 349 6.75 0.34 13.52
CA ILE A 349 8.19 0.06 13.48
C ILE A 349 8.99 1.19 14.15
N PRO A 350 10.12 0.89 14.79
CA PRO A 350 10.98 1.92 15.38
C PRO A 350 11.79 2.64 14.28
N ASN A 351 12.05 3.94 14.50
CA ASN A 351 12.91 4.75 13.64
C ASN A 351 12.50 4.77 12.15
N ASN A 352 11.20 4.78 11.89
CA ASN A 352 10.68 4.87 10.53
C ASN A 352 11.05 6.23 9.92
N PRO A 353 11.81 6.27 8.80
CA PRO A 353 12.22 7.54 8.17
C PRO A 353 11.03 8.32 7.59
N HIS A 354 9.92 7.64 7.31
CA HIS A 354 8.71 8.23 6.74
C HIS A 354 7.76 8.81 7.78
N ASP A 355 8.12 8.76 9.09
CA ASP A 355 7.27 9.33 10.13
C ASP A 355 7.13 10.84 10.00
N LYS A 356 5.93 11.31 10.27
CA LYS A 356 5.53 12.71 10.11
C LYS A 356 4.68 13.18 11.30
N VAL A 357 4.66 14.48 11.53
CA VAL A 357 3.74 15.13 12.48
C VAL A 357 2.95 16.20 11.74
N ALA A 358 1.64 16.03 11.62
CA ALA A 358 0.76 17.02 11.00
C ALA A 358 0.76 18.34 11.75
N LEU A 359 0.89 19.46 11.02
CA LEU A 359 0.88 20.83 11.54
C LEU A 359 -0.28 21.68 11.02
N TRP A 360 -1.21 21.09 10.27
CA TRP A 360 -2.32 21.84 9.65
C TRP A 360 -3.10 22.70 10.65
N ASN A 361 -3.43 22.18 11.82
CA ASN A 361 -4.21 22.88 12.82
C ASN A 361 -3.46 24.11 13.39
N GLU A 362 -2.16 23.98 13.60
CA GLU A 362 -1.28 25.04 14.09
C GLU A 362 -1.04 26.09 13.01
N PHE A 363 -0.86 25.65 11.75
CA PHE A 363 -0.72 26.51 10.59
C PHE A 363 -1.97 27.38 10.39
N ASP A 364 -3.16 26.78 10.30
CA ASP A 364 -4.44 27.49 10.12
C ASP A 364 -4.67 28.53 11.25
N GLN A 365 -4.33 28.17 12.49
CA GLN A 365 -4.42 29.10 13.60
C GLN A 365 -3.47 30.30 13.43
N VAL A 366 -2.22 30.08 13.02
CA VAL A 366 -1.20 31.13 12.89
C VAL A 366 -1.49 32.02 11.69
N VAL A 367 -1.99 31.46 10.58
CA VAL A 367 -2.38 32.22 9.38
C VAL A 367 -3.43 33.27 9.71
N LYS A 368 -4.41 32.95 10.55
CA LYS A 368 -5.44 33.88 11.03
C LYS A 368 -4.90 35.01 11.91
N GLU A 369 -3.67 34.89 12.40
CA GLU A 369 -2.96 35.89 13.24
C GLU A 369 -1.98 36.76 12.43
N ILE A 370 -1.98 36.66 11.07
CA ILE A 370 -1.10 37.49 10.21
C ILE A 370 -1.68 38.88 10.04
N ASP A 371 -0.98 39.91 10.56
CA ASP A 371 -1.50 41.28 10.58
C ASP A 371 -1.29 42.08 9.28
N HIS A 372 -0.32 41.69 8.43
CA HIS A 372 0.05 42.44 7.21
C HIS A 372 -0.73 42.02 5.97
N LEU A 373 -1.50 40.92 6.02
CA LEU A 373 -2.38 40.43 4.97
C LEU A 373 -3.83 40.51 5.44
N ASN A 374 -4.73 40.92 4.58
CA ASN A 374 -6.17 40.78 4.83
C ASN A 374 -6.65 39.39 4.31
N GLU A 375 -7.88 39.02 4.67
CA GLU A 375 -8.48 37.72 4.32
C GLU A 375 -8.45 37.45 2.80
N SER A 376 -8.77 38.45 1.98
CA SER A 376 -8.73 38.34 0.52
C SER A 376 -7.31 38.14 -0.02
N ASP A 377 -6.30 38.76 0.58
CA ASP A 377 -4.90 38.55 0.18
C ASP A 377 -4.41 37.13 0.53
N ILE A 378 -4.90 36.54 1.62
CA ILE A 378 -4.62 35.15 2.04
C ILE A 378 -5.32 34.16 1.10
N GLU A 379 -6.61 34.38 0.81
CA GLU A 379 -7.38 33.55 -0.11
C GLU A 379 -6.76 33.54 -1.52
N GLU A 380 -6.30 34.70 -2.02
CA GLU A 380 -5.63 34.80 -3.32
C GLU A 380 -4.34 33.97 -3.35
N ARG A 381 -3.54 33.95 -2.25
CA ARG A 381 -2.32 33.16 -2.17
C ARG A 381 -2.60 31.66 -2.11
N PHE A 382 -3.61 31.25 -1.37
CA PHE A 382 -4.02 29.84 -1.29
C PHE A 382 -4.63 29.34 -2.60
N SER A 383 -5.41 30.19 -3.31
CA SER A 383 -5.92 29.81 -4.63
C SER A 383 -4.77 29.59 -5.60
N TRP A 384 -3.83 30.55 -5.70
CA TRP A 384 -2.67 30.39 -6.57
C TRP A 384 -1.81 29.20 -6.18
N TRP A 385 -1.62 28.96 -4.87
CA TRP A 385 -0.86 27.82 -4.36
C TRP A 385 -1.44 26.50 -4.85
N LYS A 386 -2.74 26.32 -4.74
CA LYS A 386 -3.45 25.11 -5.17
C LYS A 386 -3.47 24.95 -6.71
N ASP A 387 -3.58 26.06 -7.43
CA ASP A 387 -3.77 26.03 -8.87
C ASP A 387 -2.44 25.89 -9.65
N GLU A 388 -1.35 26.47 -9.12
CA GLU A 388 -0.08 26.57 -9.81
C GLU A 388 1.14 26.26 -8.90
N GLY A 389 1.11 26.73 -7.65
CA GLY A 389 2.28 26.77 -6.76
C GLY A 389 2.77 25.39 -6.30
N ILE A 390 1.88 24.42 -6.18
CA ILE A 390 2.23 23.03 -5.80
C ILE A 390 3.01 22.39 -6.92
N SER A 391 2.47 22.34 -8.12
CA SER A 391 3.13 21.71 -9.27
C SER A 391 4.49 22.33 -9.59
N LEU A 392 4.62 23.67 -9.43
CA LEU A 392 5.91 24.33 -9.57
C LEU A 392 6.94 23.95 -8.50
N LEU A 393 6.49 23.66 -7.27
CA LEU A 393 7.37 23.15 -6.22
C LEU A 393 7.75 21.69 -6.46
N GLU A 394 6.83 20.88 -6.92
CA GLU A 394 7.06 19.47 -7.28
C GLU A 394 8.08 19.38 -8.40
N GLU A 395 7.93 20.11 -9.51
CA GLU A 395 8.94 20.20 -10.58
C GLU A 395 10.32 20.66 -10.07
N GLU A 396 10.38 21.56 -9.06
CA GLU A 396 11.65 22.02 -8.46
C GLU A 396 12.27 20.92 -7.57
N LEU A 397 11.47 20.13 -6.86
CA LEU A 397 11.94 19.04 -6.02
C LEU A 397 12.43 17.86 -6.86
N ASP A 398 11.72 17.48 -7.92
CA ASP A 398 12.12 16.42 -8.84
C ASP A 398 13.49 16.72 -9.47
N VAL A 399 13.71 17.95 -9.96
CA VAL A 399 15.03 18.37 -10.49
C VAL A 399 16.13 18.35 -9.41
N MET A 400 15.79 18.61 -8.14
CA MET A 400 16.78 18.53 -7.05
C MET A 400 17.13 17.09 -6.73
N GLU A 401 16.18 16.18 -6.73
CA GLU A 401 16.36 14.75 -6.53
C GLU A 401 17.22 14.15 -7.65
N GLU A 402 16.91 14.41 -8.92
CA GLU A 402 17.75 14.01 -10.06
C GLU A 402 19.21 14.49 -9.95
N LEU A 403 19.43 15.70 -9.40
CA LEU A 403 20.79 16.23 -9.22
C LEU A 403 21.53 15.57 -8.04
N GLU A 404 20.82 15.23 -6.97
CA GLU A 404 21.38 14.51 -5.82
C GLU A 404 21.77 13.08 -6.22
N ASP A 405 20.93 12.39 -6.99
CA ASP A 405 21.21 11.04 -7.51
C ASP A 405 22.45 11.04 -8.43
N MET A 406 22.56 12.01 -9.33
CA MET A 406 23.75 12.15 -10.18
C MET A 406 25.04 12.43 -9.38
N GLU A 407 24.95 13.21 -8.27
CA GLU A 407 26.12 13.46 -7.40
C GLU A 407 26.50 12.18 -6.61
N GLU A 408 25.51 11.34 -6.19
CA GLU A 408 25.78 10.07 -5.53
C GLU A 408 26.40 9.04 -6.50
N GLU A 409 25.96 8.99 -7.76
CA GLU A 409 26.56 8.15 -8.80
C GLU A 409 28.01 8.55 -9.10
N GLU A 410 28.31 9.88 -9.25
CA GLU A 410 29.68 10.37 -9.43
C GLU A 410 30.58 10.01 -8.23
N ASP A 411 30.06 10.09 -6.99
CA ASP A 411 30.81 9.73 -5.77
C ASP A 411 31.08 8.21 -5.67
N MET A 412 30.17 7.35 -6.16
CA MET A 412 30.36 5.89 -6.23
C MET A 412 31.42 5.54 -7.28
N GLU A 413 31.35 6.11 -8.50
CA GLU A 413 32.37 5.90 -9.54
C GLU A 413 33.76 6.35 -9.08
N GLU A 414 33.89 7.46 -8.32
CA GLU A 414 35.19 7.90 -7.75
C GLU A 414 35.70 6.94 -6.65
N GLN A 415 34.82 6.23 -5.94
CA GLN A 415 35.21 5.23 -4.93
C GLN A 415 35.70 3.93 -5.59
N ASP A 416 35.00 3.45 -6.61
CA ASP A 416 35.39 2.26 -7.38
C ASP A 416 36.73 2.47 -8.09
N ASP A 417 36.95 3.65 -8.71
CA ASP A 417 38.23 4.03 -9.31
C ASP A 417 39.38 4.09 -8.27
N MET A 418 39.09 4.38 -6.99
CA MET A 418 40.10 4.38 -5.92
C MET A 418 40.40 2.96 -5.40
N GLU A 419 39.43 2.07 -5.32
CA GLU A 419 39.60 0.67 -4.95
C GLU A 419 40.37 -0.10 -6.04
N GLU A 420 40.07 0.12 -7.34
CA GLU A 420 40.82 -0.47 -8.44
C GLU A 420 42.29 0.00 -8.46
N GLN A 421 42.61 1.20 -7.96
CA GLN A 421 44.01 1.68 -7.87
C GLN A 421 44.79 1.07 -6.70
N GLU A 422 44.15 0.63 -5.63
CA GLU A 422 44.84 -0.10 -4.52
C GLU A 422 45.12 -1.56 -4.90
N ASP A 423 44.25 -2.22 -5.69
CA ASP A 423 44.42 -3.62 -6.13
C ASP A 423 45.45 -3.79 -7.26
N VAL A 424 45.76 -2.74 -8.03
CA VAL A 424 46.77 -2.80 -9.13
C VAL A 424 48.21 -2.85 -8.63
N GLU A 425 48.51 -2.53 -7.36
CA GLU A 425 49.87 -2.67 -6.82
C GLU A 425 50.28 -4.11 -6.44
N GLU A 426 49.37 -5.11 -6.46
CA GLU A 426 49.68 -6.50 -6.09
C GLU A 426 49.60 -7.55 -7.21
N GLN A 427 49.18 -7.25 -8.42
CA GLN A 427 49.13 -8.28 -9.49
C GLN A 427 49.63 -7.75 -10.86
N GLU A 428 50.95 -7.84 -11.09
CA GLU A 428 51.47 -8.01 -12.45
C GLU A 428 51.52 -9.51 -12.79
N SER A 429 50.54 -10.00 -13.63
CA SER A 429 50.79 -10.97 -14.74
C SER A 429 49.50 -11.51 -15.37
N GLU A 430 49.40 -11.26 -16.71
CA GLU A 430 48.81 -12.12 -17.74
C GLU A 430 47.29 -12.32 -17.67
N ASP A 431 46.45 -11.97 -18.59
CA ASP A 431 46.41 -12.08 -20.04
C ASP A 431 45.15 -11.37 -20.64
N GLU A 432 45.26 -10.98 -21.88
CA GLU A 432 44.32 -10.30 -22.77
C GLU A 432 42.99 -11.04 -23.02
N ASN A 433 41.94 -10.24 -23.31
CA ASN A 433 40.75 -10.42 -24.11
C ASN A 433 39.41 -10.72 -23.39
N ASN A 434 38.52 -9.77 -23.35
CA ASN A 434 37.41 -9.63 -24.35
C ASN A 434 36.57 -8.38 -24.10
N GLU A 435 36.47 -7.57 -25.12
CA GLU A 435 35.42 -6.58 -25.31
C GLU A 435 34.07 -7.29 -25.50
N ASP A 436 33.06 -6.84 -24.81
CA ASP A 436 31.74 -6.49 -25.31
C ASP A 436 30.87 -6.03 -24.12
N SER A 437 30.82 -4.72 -23.92
CA SER A 437 29.80 -4.09 -23.08
C SER A 437 28.57 -3.84 -23.96
N GLU A 438 27.52 -4.58 -23.76
CA GLU A 438 26.18 -4.20 -24.24
C GLU A 438 25.57 -3.30 -23.16
N ASP A 439 25.36 -2.03 -23.52
CA ASP A 439 24.61 -1.07 -22.72
C ASP A 439 23.16 -1.58 -22.62
N GLU A 440 22.76 -2.14 -21.49
CA GLU A 440 21.36 -2.37 -21.19
C GLU A 440 20.78 -1.05 -20.63
N GLU A 441 19.96 -0.39 -21.45
CA GLU A 441 19.07 0.68 -21.01
C GLU A 441 18.13 0.13 -19.94
N TYR A 442 18.27 0.57 -18.68
CA TYR A 442 17.28 0.34 -17.65
C TYR A 442 16.05 1.18 -17.99
N GLU A 443 14.97 0.52 -18.39
CA GLU A 443 13.66 1.15 -18.45
C GLU A 443 13.17 1.40 -17.01
N GLU A 444 13.05 2.66 -16.67
CA GLU A 444 12.40 3.17 -15.47
C GLU A 444 10.96 2.65 -15.43
N TYR A 445 10.67 1.73 -14.50
CA TYR A 445 9.29 1.29 -14.27
C TYR A 445 8.55 2.40 -13.53
N GLU A 446 7.78 3.19 -14.27
CA GLU A 446 6.79 4.08 -13.68
C GLU A 446 5.85 3.24 -12.80
N GLU A 447 5.68 3.63 -11.55
CA GLU A 447 4.66 3.11 -10.61
C GLU A 447 3.25 3.49 -11.10
N ASP A 448 2.83 2.94 -12.23
CA ASP A 448 1.48 3.13 -12.77
C ASP A 448 0.61 1.93 -12.37
N GLY A 449 -0.21 2.09 -11.35
CA GLY A 449 -1.17 1.02 -11.04
C GLY A 449 -2.14 1.23 -9.89
N LEU A 450 -2.12 2.35 -9.20
CA LEU A 450 -3.28 2.76 -8.42
C LEU A 450 -4.10 3.71 -9.29
N GLU A 451 -5.36 3.32 -9.65
CA GLU A 451 -6.30 4.32 -10.14
C GLU A 451 -6.12 5.55 -9.25
N GLU A 452 -5.65 6.67 -9.84
CA GLU A 452 -5.65 7.95 -9.17
C GLU A 452 -7.10 8.17 -8.72
N GLU A 453 -7.44 7.72 -7.49
CA GLU A 453 -8.58 8.33 -6.80
C GLU A 453 -8.35 9.80 -7.01
N GLU A 454 -9.27 10.50 -7.70
CA GLU A 454 -9.15 11.94 -7.97
C GLU A 454 -8.72 12.58 -6.65
N ILE A 455 -7.39 12.78 -6.50
CA ILE A 455 -6.80 13.34 -5.27
C ILE A 455 -7.57 14.63 -5.07
N ASP A 456 -8.39 14.71 -4.02
CA ASP A 456 -9.13 15.90 -3.71
C ASP A 456 -8.09 17.03 -3.52
N LYS A 457 -7.79 17.72 -4.62
CA LYS A 457 -6.81 18.83 -4.64
C LYS A 457 -7.07 19.83 -3.53
N GLU A 458 -8.28 19.84 -2.96
CA GLU A 458 -8.64 20.72 -1.87
C GLU A 458 -8.10 20.23 -0.51
N THR A 459 -7.89 18.94 -0.33
CA THR A 459 -7.30 18.35 0.90
C THR A 459 -5.82 18.06 0.74
N TYR A 460 -5.35 17.64 -0.44
CA TYR A 460 -3.97 17.24 -0.71
C TYR A 460 -2.92 18.22 -0.15
N TRP A 461 -3.03 19.50 -0.48
CA TRP A 461 -2.04 20.48 -0.02
C TRP A 461 -1.99 20.67 1.51
N LYS A 462 -3.06 20.32 2.23
CA LYS A 462 -3.13 20.39 3.70
C LYS A 462 -2.32 19.26 4.32
N ASP A 463 -2.30 18.11 3.66
CA ASP A 463 -1.58 16.93 4.09
C ASP A 463 -0.07 17.09 3.93
N GLN A 464 0.34 18.06 3.08
CA GLN A 464 1.74 18.45 2.92
C GLN A 464 2.26 19.41 4.00
N ILE A 465 1.43 19.80 5.00
CA ILE A 465 1.81 20.69 6.11
C ILE A 465 2.22 19.85 7.32
N PHE A 466 3.47 19.42 7.37
CA PHE A 466 3.98 18.51 8.41
C PHE A 466 5.42 18.82 8.84
N LEU A 467 5.87 18.14 9.90
CA LEU A 467 7.28 17.92 10.26
C LEU A 467 7.63 16.49 9.86
N ASP A 468 8.78 16.29 9.27
CA ASP A 468 9.34 14.97 8.97
C ASP A 468 9.94 14.27 10.20
N ALA A 469 10.47 13.07 10.01
CA ALA A 469 11.07 12.27 11.09
C ALA A 469 12.28 12.94 11.75
N SER A 470 12.99 13.82 11.06
CA SER A 470 14.11 14.60 11.60
C SER A 470 13.67 15.80 12.44
N GLY A 471 12.39 16.19 12.33
CA GLY A 471 11.80 17.37 12.93
C GLY A 471 11.99 18.63 12.07
N GLU A 472 12.28 18.47 10.78
CA GLU A 472 12.31 19.56 9.81
C GLU A 472 10.92 19.81 9.23
N ALA A 473 10.69 21.00 8.73
CA ALA A 473 9.43 21.34 8.10
C ALA A 473 9.41 20.86 6.66
N SER A 474 8.26 20.37 6.17
CA SER A 474 8.11 20.01 4.78
C SER A 474 8.41 21.18 3.83
N PRO A 475 8.97 20.93 2.64
CA PRO A 475 9.21 21.96 1.62
C PRO A 475 7.96 22.80 1.31
N TYR A 476 6.79 22.17 1.31
CA TYR A 476 5.49 22.81 1.11
C TYR A 476 5.16 23.82 2.21
N LEU A 477 5.37 23.46 3.50
CA LEU A 477 5.16 24.35 4.63
C LEU A 477 6.14 25.54 4.59
N GLU A 478 7.40 25.28 4.27
CA GLU A 478 8.41 26.32 4.14
C GLU A 478 8.05 27.30 3.03
N ARG A 479 7.70 26.80 1.85
CA ARG A 479 7.31 27.62 0.70
C ARG A 479 6.06 28.47 1.01
N LEU A 480 5.06 27.89 1.68
CA LEU A 480 3.87 28.63 2.12
C LEU A 480 4.22 29.73 3.12
N CYS A 481 5.13 29.48 4.05
CA CYS A 481 5.62 30.52 4.97
C CYS A 481 6.30 31.67 4.24
N VAL A 482 7.03 31.40 3.16
CA VAL A 482 7.65 32.41 2.28
C VAL A 482 6.57 33.22 1.57
N ILE A 483 5.62 32.57 0.90
CA ILE A 483 4.51 33.21 0.18
C ILE A 483 3.66 34.09 1.10
N LEU A 484 3.35 33.62 2.29
CA LEU A 484 2.58 34.36 3.29
C LEU A 484 3.37 35.52 3.94
N SER A 485 4.69 35.52 3.81
CA SER A 485 5.58 36.58 4.33
C SER A 485 5.85 37.69 3.32
N MET A 486 5.52 37.48 2.05
CA MET A 486 5.66 38.49 0.98
C MET A 486 4.64 39.60 1.10
N ASN A 487 5.03 40.84 0.74
CA ASN A 487 4.04 41.86 0.47
C ASN A 487 3.36 41.62 -0.90
N LYS A 488 2.36 42.43 -1.24
CA LYS A 488 1.56 42.24 -2.45
C LYS A 488 2.40 42.33 -3.75
N ASP A 489 3.29 43.31 -3.84
CA ASP A 489 4.11 43.53 -5.02
C ASP A 489 5.13 42.38 -5.18
N GLN A 490 5.71 41.89 -4.10
CA GLN A 490 6.61 40.72 -4.11
C GLN A 490 5.89 39.48 -4.58
N PHE A 491 4.70 39.19 -4.03
CA PHE A 491 3.91 38.04 -4.43
C PHE A 491 3.53 38.04 -5.92
N TYR A 492 3.11 39.19 -6.46
CA TYR A 492 2.82 39.29 -7.88
C TYR A 492 4.06 39.16 -8.77
N THR A 493 5.22 39.60 -8.28
CA THR A 493 6.49 39.47 -9.00
C THR A 493 6.89 37.96 -9.06
N GLU A 494 6.79 37.27 -7.95
CA GLU A 494 7.06 35.82 -7.84
C GLU A 494 6.14 35.03 -8.75
N LYS A 495 4.83 35.27 -8.68
CA LYS A 495 3.84 34.65 -9.58
C LYS A 495 4.16 34.78 -11.07
N LEU A 496 4.85 35.85 -11.49
CA LEU A 496 5.24 36.10 -12.87
C LEU A 496 6.64 35.56 -13.23
N GLN A 497 7.48 35.23 -12.24
CA GLN A 497 8.90 34.92 -12.42
C GLN A 497 9.25 33.46 -12.05
N PHE A 498 8.27 32.63 -11.64
CA PHE A 498 8.52 31.23 -11.34
C PHE A 498 8.87 30.48 -12.64
N ASN A 499 10.13 30.67 -13.03
CA ASN A 499 10.83 29.93 -14.05
C ASN A 499 12.22 29.63 -13.48
N PRO A 500 12.62 28.39 -13.25
CA PRO A 500 13.90 27.99 -12.65
C PRO A 500 15.11 28.65 -13.38
N GLU A 501 15.01 28.87 -14.68
CA GLU A 501 16.06 29.53 -15.49
C GLU A 501 16.27 31.01 -15.15
N LYS A 502 15.42 31.63 -14.31
CA LYS A 502 15.47 33.08 -13.99
C LYS A 502 15.82 33.42 -12.55
N LEU A 503 16.07 32.42 -11.71
CA LEU A 503 16.43 32.60 -10.30
C LEU A 503 17.73 33.41 -10.09
N GLU A 504 18.62 33.48 -11.08
CA GLU A 504 19.88 34.27 -11.02
C GLU A 504 19.68 35.79 -11.01
N ASP A 505 18.51 36.31 -11.41
CA ASP A 505 18.25 37.75 -11.59
C ASP A 505 17.61 38.45 -10.36
N VAL A 506 17.15 37.71 -9.34
CA VAL A 506 16.54 38.28 -8.13
C VAL A 506 17.65 38.75 -7.18
N LYS A 507 17.72 40.06 -6.92
CA LYS A 507 18.74 40.62 -6.03
C LYS A 507 18.60 40.04 -4.63
N ALA A 508 19.56 39.26 -4.19
CA ALA A 508 19.63 38.60 -2.86
C ALA A 508 19.36 39.55 -1.67
N ALA A 509 19.44 40.87 -1.85
CA ALA A 509 19.15 41.86 -0.83
C ALA A 509 17.65 42.02 -0.52
N ASP A 510 16.77 41.73 -1.48
CA ASP A 510 15.31 41.91 -1.33
C ASP A 510 14.63 40.66 -0.74
N ILE A 511 15.25 39.48 -0.84
CA ILE A 511 14.73 38.19 -0.34
C ILE A 511 14.99 38.02 1.16
N LYS A 512 16.13 38.44 1.68
CA LYS A 512 16.50 38.26 3.10
C LYS A 512 15.43 38.68 4.12
N PRO A 513 14.72 39.82 3.96
CA PRO A 513 13.65 40.21 4.89
C PRO A 513 12.46 39.24 4.83
N VAL A 514 12.12 38.73 3.65
CA VAL A 514 11.03 37.76 3.45
C VAL A 514 11.38 36.45 4.13
N LEU A 515 12.56 35.88 3.87
CA LEU A 515 13.04 34.66 4.52
C LEU A 515 13.10 34.78 6.03
N SER A 516 13.55 35.93 6.55
CA SER A 516 13.53 36.19 8.01
C SER A 516 12.12 36.23 8.59
N SER A 517 11.13 36.70 7.82
CA SER A 517 9.72 36.72 8.25
C SER A 517 9.09 35.33 8.13
N ALA A 518 9.40 34.60 7.07
CA ALA A 518 8.99 33.21 6.86
C ALA A 518 9.48 32.31 8.02
N LEU A 519 10.75 32.39 8.37
CA LEU A 519 11.32 31.66 9.51
C LEU A 519 10.63 32.00 10.83
N LYS A 520 10.24 33.25 11.06
CA LYS A 520 9.48 33.64 12.26
C LYS A 520 8.08 33.04 12.24
N LEU A 521 7.44 33.01 11.09
CA LEU A 521 6.13 32.42 10.90
C LEU A 521 6.19 30.90 11.18
N LEU A 522 7.16 30.22 10.58
CA LEU A 522 7.42 28.79 10.78
C LEU A 522 7.68 28.46 12.25
N LYS A 523 8.60 29.19 12.92
CA LYS A 523 8.85 29.05 14.36
C LYS A 523 7.57 29.25 15.20
N LYS A 524 6.72 30.17 14.81
CA LYS A 524 5.44 30.41 15.49
C LYS A 524 4.49 29.21 15.33
N ILE A 525 4.43 28.60 14.15
CA ILE A 525 3.63 27.41 13.88
C ILE A 525 4.12 26.25 14.74
N VAL A 526 5.42 25.91 14.66
CA VAL A 526 6.03 24.83 15.44
C VAL A 526 5.86 25.04 16.95
N SER A 527 5.98 26.28 17.44
CA SER A 527 5.81 26.60 18.86
C SER A 527 4.39 26.31 19.38
N LYS A 528 3.38 26.32 18.52
CA LYS A 528 1.99 26.02 18.87
C LYS A 528 1.74 24.52 19.05
N LYS A 529 2.51 23.67 18.39
CA LYS A 529 2.37 22.21 18.51
C LYS A 529 2.74 21.77 19.92
N LYS A 530 1.79 21.11 20.57
CA LYS A 530 1.95 20.59 21.93
C LYS A 530 2.31 19.12 21.88
N LEU A 531 3.05 18.67 22.88
CA LEU A 531 3.26 17.25 23.10
C LEU A 531 1.94 16.54 23.42
N PHE A 532 1.79 15.34 22.90
CA PHE A 532 0.67 14.46 23.23
C PHE A 532 0.82 13.91 24.65
N ARG A 533 -0.31 13.75 25.31
CA ARG A 533 -0.34 13.10 26.61
C ARG A 533 -0.13 11.58 26.42
N ILE A 534 0.85 11.05 27.13
CA ILE A 534 1.08 9.60 27.20
C ILE A 534 0.16 9.00 28.27
N PRO A 535 -0.61 7.93 27.97
CA PRO A 535 -1.41 7.24 28.98
C PRO A 535 -0.53 6.50 29.99
N GLU A 536 -1.06 6.28 31.19
CA GLU A 536 -0.40 5.45 32.19
C GLU A 536 -0.73 3.96 31.96
N GLU A 537 0.23 3.07 32.18
CA GLU A 537 0.02 1.60 32.08
C GLU A 537 -1.17 1.11 32.93
N THR A 538 -1.50 1.84 34.00
CA THR A 538 -2.63 1.55 34.89
C THR A 538 -3.99 1.77 34.26
N GLU A 539 -4.09 2.45 33.11
CA GLU A 539 -5.36 2.78 32.46
C GLU A 539 -6.02 1.56 31.76
N ASN A 540 -5.31 0.44 31.64
CA ASN A 540 -5.82 -0.83 31.09
C ASN A 540 -6.54 -0.68 29.74
N LEU A 541 -5.86 -0.05 28.79
CA LEU A 541 -6.34 0.15 27.42
C LEU A 541 -5.96 -1.05 26.55
N PRO A 542 -6.87 -1.66 25.78
CA PRO A 542 -6.58 -2.84 24.96
C PRO A 542 -5.43 -2.64 23.96
N ASN A 543 -5.38 -1.48 23.30
CA ASN A 543 -4.38 -1.17 22.27
C ASN A 543 -3.27 -0.24 22.81
N PHE A 544 -2.97 -0.35 24.10
CA PHE A 544 -2.01 0.52 24.78
C PHE A 544 -0.63 0.54 24.12
N SER A 545 -0.12 -0.62 23.70
CA SER A 545 1.22 -0.77 23.12
C SER A 545 1.37 0.08 21.86
N GLU A 546 0.52 -0.13 20.88
CA GLU A 546 0.58 0.51 19.55
C GLU A 546 0.27 2.00 19.66
N MET A 547 -0.76 2.35 20.41
CA MET A 547 -1.12 3.73 20.69
C MET A 547 0.03 4.50 21.36
N ASN A 548 0.67 3.90 22.36
CA ASN A 548 1.78 4.51 23.10
C ASN A 548 2.99 4.73 22.19
N LYS A 549 3.31 3.76 21.29
CA LYS A 549 4.39 3.90 20.30
C LYS A 549 4.15 5.13 19.41
N ILE A 550 2.97 5.28 18.81
CA ILE A 550 2.61 6.43 17.96
C ILE A 550 2.81 7.76 18.72
N LEU A 551 2.27 7.85 19.93
CA LEU A 551 2.36 9.07 20.74
C LEU A 551 3.81 9.42 21.12
N LEU A 552 4.64 8.42 21.40
CA LEU A 552 6.05 8.63 21.72
C LEU A 552 6.83 9.08 20.49
N ILE A 553 6.62 8.48 19.33
CA ILE A 553 7.26 8.82 18.06
C ILE A 553 6.92 10.27 17.68
N GLU A 554 5.64 10.62 17.62
CA GLU A 554 5.25 11.98 17.27
C GLU A 554 5.75 13.02 18.31
N ASN A 555 5.79 12.68 19.60
CA ASN A 555 6.38 13.55 20.62
C ASN A 555 7.89 13.76 20.42
N ASP A 556 8.62 12.74 20.02
CA ASP A 556 10.05 12.82 19.76
C ASP A 556 10.34 13.75 18.56
N ILE A 557 9.59 13.60 17.47
CA ILE A 557 9.65 14.50 16.31
C ILE A 557 9.36 15.96 16.72
N ILE A 558 8.32 16.20 17.53
CA ILE A 558 8.00 17.55 18.01
C ILE A 558 9.15 18.12 18.86
N LEU A 559 9.81 17.31 19.67
CA LEU A 559 10.95 17.75 20.49
C LEU A 559 12.15 18.08 19.62
N ARG A 560 12.49 17.25 18.63
CA ARG A 560 13.55 17.53 17.64
C ARG A 560 13.27 18.84 16.91
N ALA A 561 12.05 19.01 16.41
CA ALA A 561 11.66 20.24 15.72
C ALA A 561 11.83 21.47 16.62
N LYS A 562 11.44 21.41 17.89
CA LYS A 562 11.64 22.52 18.82
C LYS A 562 13.12 22.85 19.03
N GLU A 563 13.98 21.84 19.11
CA GLU A 563 15.42 22.00 19.19
C GLU A 563 15.97 22.62 17.90
N ASN A 564 15.63 22.08 16.72
CA ASN A 564 16.06 22.57 15.40
C ASN A 564 15.69 24.05 15.19
N PHE A 565 14.50 24.43 15.61
CA PHE A 565 14.03 25.82 15.52
C PHE A 565 14.46 26.70 16.71
N GLY A 566 15.21 26.20 17.69
CA GLY A 566 15.66 26.95 18.88
C GLY A 566 14.49 27.44 19.72
N LEU A 567 13.50 26.58 19.95
CA LEU A 567 12.31 26.82 20.79
C LEU A 567 12.49 26.04 22.12
N ASP A 568 12.35 26.75 23.25
CA ASP A 568 12.45 26.15 24.58
C ASP A 568 11.18 25.40 25.01
#